data_6d06cbae0f318f3f2332db8b845bc352
#
_entry.id   6d06cbae0f318f3f2332db8b845bc352
#
_cell.length_a   1.000
_cell.length_b   1.000
_cell.length_c   1.000
_cell.angle_alpha   90.00
_cell.angle_beta   90.00
_cell.angle_gamma   90.00
#
_symmetry.space_group_name_H-M   'P 1'
#
loop_
_entity.id
_entity.type
_entity.pdbx_description
1 polymer ?
#
loop_
_entity_poly.entity_id
_entity_poly.type
_entity_poly.pdbx_seq_one_letter_code
_entity_poly.pdbx_strand_id
1 'polypeptide(L)'
;MNSPSSVSTPLPILSRAAVRKVIFASSLGTVFEWYDFYLYGSLAAIIAKQFFSGLNDTSAFIFALLAFAAGFAVRPFGALVFGRLGDLVGRKHTFLITIVIMGLSTFLVGVLPSYASVGVAAPIALISLRLLQGLALGGEYGGAATYVAEHARNDNRGYSTSFIQVTATGGLFLSLLVILGCRLSLGEDFEKWGWRIPFLVSGVLLAISVYIRLQLSESPLFKQMKEEGKQSKAPLTESFGQWKNLKIVILALLGATAGEGVVWYTGQFYALFFLSQTLKIEAVTANLLMAGGLLIGTPFFVFFGWLSDRIGRKPVIMAGCLIAALTYFPIFHGLTHFGNPALEAAAANAPVTVIADPAQCSTQFDPVGKKVYTSSCDVAKSFLAKNGVPYLNVAAAAGTVAQVKIGDKAISSFEGGALEKADFKTQATAFAKEAGDAIATAGYPKKADPAQVNQPMLIVLLALLVIYVTMVYGPIAAWLVELFPTRIRYTSMSLPYHIGNGWFGGFVPTIAFALVAAHGDIYYGLWYPIGVAVMTLVLGTLFLRETKGSSLSE
;
A
#
# COMPACT_ATOMS: atom_id res chain seq x y z
N MET A 1 -10.58 49.86 -31.74
CA MET A 1 -10.25 49.95 -30.33
C MET A 1 -9.44 48.68 -29.98
N ASN A 2 -8.14 48.79 -29.92
CA ASN A 2 -7.25 47.68 -29.61
C ASN A 2 -7.31 47.40 -28.10
N SER A 3 -7.83 46.25 -27.71
CA SER A 3 -7.72 45.75 -26.34
C SER A 3 -6.25 45.58 -25.96
N PRO A 4 -5.82 46.09 -24.80
CA PRO A 4 -4.45 45.88 -24.37
C PRO A 4 -4.22 44.39 -24.11
N SER A 5 -3.24 43.80 -24.80
CA SER A 5 -2.73 42.48 -24.51
C SER A 5 -2.28 42.48 -23.05
N SER A 6 -2.95 41.69 -22.21
CA SER A 6 -2.55 41.49 -20.82
C SER A 6 -1.16 40.84 -20.80
N VAL A 7 -0.14 41.66 -20.57
CA VAL A 7 1.23 41.18 -20.27
C VAL A 7 1.11 40.42 -18.96
N SER A 8 1.14 39.07 -19.04
CA SER A 8 1.22 38.23 -17.85
C SER A 8 2.52 38.55 -17.12
N THR A 9 2.41 39.12 -15.93
CA THR A 9 3.57 39.39 -15.08
C THR A 9 4.31 38.07 -14.82
N PRO A 10 5.62 37.99 -15.11
CA PRO A 10 6.36 36.76 -14.85
C PRO A 10 6.27 36.40 -13.37
N LEU A 11 5.98 35.13 -13.07
CA LEU A 11 5.96 34.64 -11.70
C LEU A 11 7.30 34.96 -11.01
N PRO A 12 7.30 35.42 -9.75
CA PRO A 12 8.52 35.65 -9.02
C PRO A 12 9.31 34.35 -8.89
N ILE A 13 10.54 34.34 -9.40
CA ILE A 13 11.44 33.19 -9.25
C ILE A 13 11.78 33.09 -7.77
N LEU A 14 11.25 32.05 -7.11
CA LEU A 14 11.54 31.81 -5.70
C LEU A 14 13.03 31.52 -5.50
N SER A 15 13.60 32.05 -4.42
CA SER A 15 14.98 31.75 -4.05
C SER A 15 15.14 30.23 -3.77
N ARG A 16 16.33 29.68 -4.02
CA ARG A 16 16.64 28.27 -3.71
C ARG A 16 16.38 27.93 -2.23
N ALA A 17 16.62 28.90 -1.33
CA ALA A 17 16.35 28.74 0.11
C ALA A 17 14.85 28.62 0.40
N ALA A 18 13.99 29.42 -0.26
CA ALA A 18 12.54 29.34 -0.12
C ALA A 18 12.00 27.99 -0.63
N VAL A 19 12.47 27.51 -1.78
CA VAL A 19 12.08 26.19 -2.32
C VAL A 19 12.50 25.05 -1.38
N ARG A 20 13.73 25.09 -0.84
CA ARG A 20 14.19 24.09 0.15
C ARG A 20 13.34 24.10 1.41
N LYS A 21 12.94 25.27 1.93
CA LYS A 21 12.04 25.40 3.09
C LYS A 21 10.69 24.75 2.80
N VAL A 22 10.12 24.95 1.61
CA VAL A 22 8.87 24.35 1.19
C VAL A 22 8.98 22.83 1.10
N ILE A 23 10.02 22.30 0.43
CA ILE A 23 10.28 20.86 0.32
C ILE A 23 10.39 20.24 1.72
N PHE A 24 11.22 20.80 2.58
CA PHE A 24 11.44 20.29 3.94
C PHE A 24 10.15 20.28 4.76
N ALA A 25 9.41 21.39 4.76
CA ALA A 25 8.18 21.52 5.51
C ALA A 25 7.06 20.56 5.02
N SER A 26 6.93 20.38 3.71
CA SER A 26 5.97 19.44 3.13
C SER A 26 6.39 18.00 3.39
N SER A 27 7.66 17.67 3.21
CA SER A 27 8.20 16.34 3.46
C SER A 27 8.09 15.94 4.92
N LEU A 28 8.42 16.83 5.86
CA LEU A 28 8.31 16.51 7.29
C LEU A 28 6.87 16.19 7.70
N GLY A 29 5.89 16.90 7.14
CA GLY A 29 4.48 16.59 7.37
C GLY A 29 4.09 15.20 6.90
N THR A 30 4.53 14.81 5.71
CA THR A 30 4.26 13.47 5.16
C THR A 30 5.05 12.34 5.88
N VAL A 31 6.20 12.62 6.52
CA VAL A 31 6.84 11.66 7.44
C VAL A 31 5.91 11.31 8.60
N PHE A 32 5.23 12.31 9.16
CA PHE A 32 4.30 12.09 10.27
C PHE A 32 3.04 11.33 9.84
N GLU A 33 2.57 11.57 8.59
CA GLU A 33 1.51 10.78 7.97
C GLU A 33 1.88 9.29 7.90
N TRP A 34 3.05 8.97 7.36
CA TRP A 34 3.53 7.60 7.25
C TRP A 34 3.85 6.97 8.60
N TYR A 35 4.33 7.76 9.56
CA TYR A 35 4.47 7.32 10.95
C TYR A 35 3.16 6.78 11.51
N ASP A 36 2.08 7.54 11.39
CA ASP A 36 0.76 7.18 11.88
C ASP A 36 0.20 5.94 11.19
N PHE A 37 0.47 5.81 9.89
CA PHE A 37 0.07 4.67 9.11
C PHE A 37 0.76 3.36 9.56
N TYR A 38 2.09 3.39 9.66
CA TYR A 38 2.86 2.22 10.07
C TYR A 38 2.65 1.85 11.54
N LEU A 39 2.40 2.84 12.39
CA LEU A 39 2.12 2.66 13.80
C LEU A 39 0.93 1.70 14.01
N TYR A 40 -0.18 1.94 13.32
CA TYR A 40 -1.35 1.08 13.45
C TYR A 40 -1.08 -0.34 12.95
N GLY A 41 -0.46 -0.48 11.79
CA GLY A 41 -0.10 -1.79 11.24
C GLY A 41 0.80 -2.59 12.19
N SER A 42 1.83 -1.94 12.74
CA SER A 42 2.76 -2.57 13.68
C SER A 42 2.14 -2.97 15.02
N LEU A 43 1.08 -2.28 15.44
CA LEU A 43 0.38 -2.53 16.71
C LEU A 43 -0.95 -3.28 16.53
N ALA A 44 -1.27 -3.77 15.33
CA ALA A 44 -2.56 -4.37 15.00
C ALA A 44 -2.96 -5.52 15.95
N ALA A 45 -2.01 -6.37 16.36
CA ALA A 45 -2.27 -7.45 17.31
C ALA A 45 -2.68 -6.93 18.72
N ILE A 46 -2.05 -5.86 19.19
CA ILE A 46 -2.40 -5.22 20.47
C ILE A 46 -3.76 -4.53 20.34
N ILE A 47 -4.01 -3.82 19.25
CA ILE A 47 -5.29 -3.19 18.94
C ILE A 47 -6.42 -4.22 18.92
N ALA A 48 -6.18 -5.40 18.33
CA ALA A 48 -7.13 -6.50 18.34
C ALA A 48 -7.52 -6.90 19.78
N LYS A 49 -6.54 -7.11 20.63
CA LYS A 49 -6.77 -7.46 22.05
C LYS A 49 -7.49 -6.35 22.83
N GLN A 50 -7.18 -5.09 22.57
CA GLN A 50 -7.70 -3.95 23.34
C GLN A 50 -9.12 -3.52 22.93
N PHE A 51 -9.43 -3.58 21.64
CA PHE A 51 -10.68 -3.04 21.09
C PHE A 51 -11.69 -4.10 20.65
N PHE A 52 -11.26 -5.34 20.43
CA PHE A 52 -12.10 -6.43 19.92
C PHE A 52 -12.10 -7.67 20.83
N SER A 53 -11.75 -7.51 22.09
CA SER A 53 -11.65 -8.60 23.08
C SER A 53 -12.98 -9.32 23.36
N GLY A 54 -14.13 -8.78 22.95
CA GLY A 54 -15.41 -9.49 22.97
C GLY A 54 -15.57 -10.57 21.88
N LEU A 55 -14.58 -10.69 20.98
CA LEU A 55 -14.53 -11.68 19.92
C LEU A 55 -13.44 -12.71 20.23
N ASN A 56 -13.47 -13.87 19.55
CA ASN A 56 -12.31 -14.78 19.57
C ASN A 56 -11.09 -14.11 18.91
N ASP A 57 -9.88 -14.55 19.26
CA ASP A 57 -8.62 -13.92 18.83
C ASP A 57 -8.51 -13.74 17.32
N THR A 58 -8.94 -14.73 16.54
CA THR A 58 -8.91 -14.68 15.08
C THR A 58 -9.86 -13.59 14.55
N SER A 59 -11.09 -13.54 15.05
CA SER A 59 -12.07 -12.52 14.67
C SER A 59 -11.63 -11.13 15.13
N ALA A 60 -11.07 -10.99 16.31
CA ALA A 60 -10.54 -9.73 16.83
C ALA A 60 -9.43 -9.17 15.93
N PHE A 61 -8.50 -10.02 15.53
CA PHE A 61 -7.43 -9.63 14.61
C PHE A 61 -7.97 -9.23 13.22
N ILE A 62 -8.92 -9.99 12.68
CA ILE A 62 -9.59 -9.66 11.42
C ILE A 62 -10.27 -8.29 11.50
N PHE A 63 -10.99 -7.99 12.59
CA PHE A 63 -11.64 -6.69 12.75
C PHE A 63 -10.64 -5.54 12.89
N ALA A 64 -9.49 -5.77 13.52
CA ALA A 64 -8.42 -4.78 13.57
C ALA A 64 -7.85 -4.49 12.16
N LEU A 65 -7.66 -5.53 11.34
CA LEU A 65 -7.24 -5.36 9.94
C LEU A 65 -8.32 -4.71 9.08
N LEU A 66 -9.61 -4.97 9.35
CA LEU A 66 -10.72 -4.29 8.69
C LEU A 66 -10.78 -2.81 9.01
N ALA A 67 -10.54 -2.43 10.27
CA ALA A 67 -10.46 -1.03 10.66
C ALA A 67 -9.30 -0.33 9.96
N PHE A 68 -8.19 -1.04 9.71
CA PHE A 68 -7.08 -0.55 8.89
C PHE A 68 -7.50 -0.38 7.41
N ALA A 69 -8.12 -1.40 6.82
CA ALA A 69 -8.58 -1.39 5.43
C ALA A 69 -9.67 -0.34 5.17
N ALA A 70 -10.53 -0.05 6.15
CA ALA A 70 -11.56 0.99 6.04
C ALA A 70 -10.96 2.37 5.74
N GLY A 71 -9.78 2.68 6.34
CA GLY A 71 -9.04 3.90 6.03
C GLY A 71 -8.67 4.01 4.55
N PHE A 72 -8.32 2.91 3.89
CA PHE A 72 -8.00 2.92 2.45
C PHE A 72 -9.25 3.06 1.57
N ALA A 73 -10.33 2.39 1.95
CA ALA A 73 -11.56 2.39 1.16
C ALA A 73 -12.16 3.79 1.01
N VAL A 74 -12.01 4.65 2.02
CA VAL A 74 -12.57 6.01 2.01
C VAL A 74 -11.64 7.07 1.41
N ARG A 75 -10.37 6.78 1.13
CA ARG A 75 -9.41 7.74 0.54
C ARG A 75 -9.90 8.40 -0.76
N PRO A 76 -10.49 7.68 -1.74
CA PRO A 76 -11.03 8.32 -2.94
C PRO A 76 -12.11 9.36 -2.65
N PHE A 77 -12.95 9.12 -1.64
CA PHE A 77 -13.96 10.11 -1.22
C PHE A 77 -13.30 11.33 -0.58
N GLY A 78 -12.27 11.12 0.25
CA GLY A 78 -11.43 12.19 0.79
C GLY A 78 -10.75 13.01 -0.32
N ALA A 79 -10.26 12.35 -1.37
CA ALA A 79 -9.68 13.01 -2.54
C ALA A 79 -10.67 13.94 -3.24
N LEU A 80 -11.94 13.53 -3.36
CA LEU A 80 -13.00 14.38 -3.93
C LEU A 80 -13.29 15.60 -3.04
N VAL A 81 -13.43 15.39 -1.73
CA VAL A 81 -13.76 16.46 -0.77
C VAL A 81 -12.63 17.46 -0.67
N PHE A 82 -11.42 16.99 -0.33
CA PHE A 82 -10.27 17.86 -0.09
C PHE A 82 -9.63 18.37 -1.39
N GLY A 83 -9.71 17.62 -2.49
CA GLY A 83 -9.32 18.10 -3.81
C GLY A 83 -10.13 19.34 -4.21
N ARG A 84 -11.47 19.25 -4.11
CA ARG A 84 -12.37 20.38 -4.34
C ARG A 84 -12.05 21.56 -3.41
N LEU A 85 -11.86 21.30 -2.13
CA LEU A 85 -11.54 22.34 -1.15
C LEU A 85 -10.22 23.04 -1.50
N GLY A 86 -9.19 22.29 -1.91
CA GLY A 86 -7.88 22.82 -2.31
C GLY A 86 -7.92 23.68 -3.57
N ASP A 87 -8.81 23.37 -4.52
CA ASP A 87 -8.99 24.17 -5.73
C ASP A 87 -9.88 25.42 -5.49
N LEU A 88 -10.76 25.40 -4.47
CA LEU A 88 -11.64 26.55 -4.13
C LEU A 88 -11.01 27.50 -3.11
N VAL A 89 -10.46 26.97 -2.02
CA VAL A 89 -10.02 27.77 -0.86
C VAL A 89 -8.52 28.05 -0.91
N GLY A 90 -7.73 27.09 -1.36
CA GLY A 90 -6.27 27.17 -1.46
C GLY A 90 -5.57 25.91 -1.00
N ARG A 91 -4.34 25.72 -1.49
CA ARG A 91 -3.52 24.52 -1.23
C ARG A 91 -3.09 24.46 0.23
N LYS A 92 -2.58 25.59 0.76
CA LYS A 92 -2.10 25.69 2.13
C LYS A 92 -3.19 25.36 3.16
N HIS A 93 -4.36 25.96 3.01
CA HIS A 93 -5.46 25.78 3.98
C HIS A 93 -5.97 24.35 3.99
N THR A 94 -6.18 23.75 2.83
CA THR A 94 -6.63 22.37 2.71
C THR A 94 -5.61 21.41 3.30
N PHE A 95 -4.34 21.60 2.98
CA PHE A 95 -3.23 20.81 3.48
C PHE A 95 -3.06 20.92 5.02
N LEU A 96 -3.41 22.08 5.60
CA LEU A 96 -3.44 22.25 7.07
C LEU A 96 -4.64 21.52 7.69
N ILE A 97 -5.82 21.58 7.08
CA ILE A 97 -7.02 20.90 7.59
C ILE A 97 -6.83 19.39 7.59
N THR A 98 -6.30 18.81 6.50
CA THR A 98 -6.11 17.37 6.39
C THR A 98 -5.15 16.84 7.45
N ILE A 99 -4.01 17.51 7.70
CA ILE A 99 -3.07 17.03 8.71
C ILE A 99 -3.62 17.17 10.15
N VAL A 100 -4.41 18.20 10.42
CA VAL A 100 -5.05 18.36 11.74
C VAL A 100 -6.05 17.23 11.98
N ILE A 101 -6.91 16.92 11.01
CA ILE A 101 -7.86 15.80 11.13
C ILE A 101 -7.11 14.48 11.31
N MET A 102 -6.09 14.23 10.51
CA MET A 102 -5.31 12.99 10.55
C MET A 102 -4.58 12.83 11.88
N GLY A 103 -3.76 13.80 12.27
CA GLY A 103 -2.95 13.72 13.48
C GLY A 103 -3.80 13.70 14.76
N LEU A 104 -4.93 14.47 14.79
CA LEU A 104 -5.87 14.43 15.91
C LEU A 104 -6.56 13.06 16.00
N SER A 105 -6.98 12.49 14.86
CA SER A 105 -7.58 11.16 14.83
C SER A 105 -6.62 10.10 15.37
N THR A 106 -5.32 10.16 14.99
CA THR A 106 -4.30 9.23 15.48
C THR A 106 -4.04 9.42 16.97
N PHE A 107 -3.87 10.66 17.42
CA PHE A 107 -3.71 10.97 18.85
C PHE A 107 -4.87 10.43 19.68
N LEU A 108 -6.11 10.63 19.23
CA LEU A 108 -7.31 10.18 19.91
C LEU A 108 -7.37 8.66 20.04
N VAL A 109 -6.80 7.87 19.13
CA VAL A 109 -6.69 6.41 19.30
C VAL A 109 -5.92 6.07 20.59
N GLY A 110 -4.87 6.83 20.90
CA GLY A 110 -4.08 6.64 22.15
C GLY A 110 -4.85 6.89 23.43
N VAL A 111 -5.90 7.71 23.40
CA VAL A 111 -6.73 8.02 24.59
C VAL A 111 -8.06 7.25 24.63
N LEU A 112 -8.39 6.48 23.58
CA LEU A 112 -9.63 5.70 23.57
C LEU A 112 -9.68 4.70 24.72
N PRO A 113 -10.83 4.55 25.39
CA PRO A 113 -11.04 3.46 26.34
C PRO A 113 -11.06 2.11 25.62
N SER A 114 -10.65 1.05 26.33
CA SER A 114 -10.66 -0.32 25.80
C SER A 114 -12.07 -0.91 25.76
N TYR A 115 -12.24 -2.03 25.06
CA TYR A 115 -13.49 -2.79 25.06
C TYR A 115 -13.94 -3.19 26.47
N ALA A 116 -12.99 -3.54 27.34
CA ALA A 116 -13.29 -3.90 28.73
C ALA A 116 -13.94 -2.76 29.54
N SER A 117 -13.69 -1.50 29.14
CA SER A 117 -14.22 -0.33 29.84
C SER A 117 -15.59 0.14 29.32
N VAL A 118 -15.78 0.15 28.00
CA VAL A 118 -16.96 0.76 27.34
C VAL A 118 -17.66 -0.18 26.34
N GLY A 119 -17.27 -1.45 26.31
CA GLY A 119 -17.88 -2.46 25.43
C GLY A 119 -17.78 -2.08 23.94
N VAL A 120 -18.89 -2.28 23.23
CA VAL A 120 -18.97 -2.08 21.75
C VAL A 120 -18.69 -0.63 21.31
N ALA A 121 -18.79 0.35 22.20
CA ALA A 121 -18.47 1.74 21.88
C ALA A 121 -16.97 1.92 21.51
N ALA A 122 -16.07 1.11 22.10
CA ALA A 122 -14.64 1.18 21.80
C ALA A 122 -14.30 0.88 20.32
N PRO A 123 -14.70 -0.25 19.72
CA PRO A 123 -14.44 -0.52 18.31
C PRO A 123 -15.18 0.45 17.37
N ILE A 124 -16.38 0.92 17.71
CA ILE A 124 -17.10 1.92 16.91
C ILE A 124 -16.30 3.22 16.86
N ALA A 125 -15.82 3.71 18.02
CA ALA A 125 -14.99 4.91 18.08
C ALA A 125 -13.68 4.75 17.30
N LEU A 126 -12.99 3.61 17.44
CA LEU A 126 -11.78 3.30 16.69
C LEU A 126 -12.01 3.33 15.18
N ILE A 127 -13.05 2.64 14.69
CA ILE A 127 -13.39 2.59 13.26
C ILE A 127 -13.75 3.99 12.75
N SER A 128 -14.50 4.77 13.51
CA SER A 128 -14.85 6.15 13.15
C SER A 128 -13.62 7.04 13.00
N LEU A 129 -12.66 6.94 13.92
CA LEU A 129 -11.38 7.66 13.81
C LEU A 129 -10.56 7.20 12.60
N ARG A 130 -10.58 5.91 12.27
CA ARG A 130 -9.93 5.37 11.08
C ARG A 130 -10.55 5.86 9.77
N LEU A 131 -11.87 5.97 9.71
CA LEU A 131 -12.56 6.55 8.57
C LEU A 131 -12.21 8.04 8.40
N LEU A 132 -12.20 8.82 9.49
CA LEU A 132 -11.79 10.23 9.46
C LEU A 132 -10.34 10.39 9.01
N GLN A 133 -9.43 9.57 9.52
CA GLN A 133 -8.04 9.54 9.11
C GLN A 133 -7.91 9.20 7.62
N GLY A 134 -8.61 8.17 7.15
CA GLY A 134 -8.61 7.79 5.74
C GLY A 134 -9.13 8.88 4.82
N LEU A 135 -10.20 9.59 5.22
CA LEU A 135 -10.71 10.75 4.47
C LEU A 135 -9.66 11.86 4.38
N ALA A 136 -9.00 12.20 5.49
CA ALA A 136 -7.95 13.24 5.51
C ALA A 136 -6.77 12.87 4.61
N LEU A 137 -6.31 11.61 4.66
CA LEU A 137 -5.25 11.07 3.81
C LEU A 137 -5.58 11.21 2.31
N GLY A 138 -6.86 11.13 1.94
CA GLY A 138 -7.31 11.35 0.57
C GLY A 138 -6.99 12.74 0.02
N GLY A 139 -6.81 13.74 0.89
CA GLY A 139 -6.39 15.09 0.51
C GLY A 139 -4.89 15.37 0.66
N GLU A 140 -4.21 14.65 1.55
CA GLU A 140 -2.85 14.97 1.98
C GLU A 140 -1.84 14.90 0.84
N TYR A 141 -1.76 13.75 0.14
CA TYR A 141 -0.78 13.56 -0.93
C TYR A 141 -0.96 14.57 -2.07
N GLY A 142 -2.21 14.74 -2.55
CA GLY A 142 -2.51 15.72 -3.61
C GLY A 142 -2.11 17.15 -3.20
N GLY A 143 -2.31 17.48 -1.92
CA GLY A 143 -1.89 18.75 -1.34
C GLY A 143 -0.38 18.93 -1.33
N ALA A 144 0.36 17.96 -0.79
CA ALA A 144 1.81 17.99 -0.74
C ALA A 144 2.44 18.06 -2.14
N ALA A 145 1.99 17.18 -3.05
CA ALA A 145 2.49 17.12 -4.42
C ALA A 145 2.24 18.43 -5.18
N THR A 146 1.01 18.93 -5.17
CA THR A 146 0.66 20.19 -5.83
C THR A 146 1.43 21.37 -5.22
N TYR A 147 1.48 21.44 -3.89
CA TYR A 147 2.15 22.53 -3.19
C TYR A 147 3.64 22.61 -3.51
N VAL A 148 4.37 21.47 -3.43
CA VAL A 148 5.80 21.41 -3.76
C VAL A 148 6.04 21.69 -5.24
N ALA A 149 5.24 21.08 -6.13
CA ALA A 149 5.39 21.25 -7.58
C ALA A 149 5.15 22.70 -8.05
N GLU A 150 4.17 23.39 -7.45
CA GLU A 150 3.85 24.80 -7.77
C GLU A 150 4.89 25.79 -7.22
N HIS A 151 5.74 25.39 -6.26
CA HIS A 151 6.87 26.17 -5.77
C HIS A 151 8.20 25.79 -6.44
N ALA A 152 8.26 24.62 -7.08
CA ALA A 152 9.47 24.15 -7.74
C ALA A 152 9.66 24.82 -9.10
N ARG A 153 10.93 24.92 -9.53
CA ARG A 153 11.26 25.37 -10.88
C ARG A 153 10.87 24.31 -11.90
N ASN A 154 10.54 24.72 -13.11
CA ASN A 154 10.12 23.83 -14.20
C ASN A 154 11.20 22.77 -14.57
N ASP A 155 12.48 23.11 -14.39
CA ASP A 155 13.63 22.29 -14.75
C ASP A 155 14.04 21.26 -13.68
N ASN A 156 13.47 21.34 -12.45
CA ASN A 156 13.81 20.44 -11.35
C ASN A 156 12.58 20.00 -10.51
N ARG A 157 11.41 19.97 -11.11
CA ARG A 157 10.16 19.63 -10.43
C ARG A 157 10.13 18.17 -9.97
N GLY A 158 10.61 17.24 -10.81
CA GLY A 158 10.73 15.83 -10.45
C GLY A 158 11.67 15.62 -9.26
N TYR A 159 12.83 16.27 -9.27
CA TYR A 159 13.74 16.27 -8.12
C TYR A 159 13.08 16.82 -6.86
N SER A 160 12.39 17.96 -6.97
CA SER A 160 11.79 18.62 -5.80
C SER A 160 10.65 17.83 -5.18
N THR A 161 9.79 17.20 -6.01
CA THR A 161 8.65 16.41 -5.53
C THR A 161 9.05 15.01 -5.05
N SER A 162 10.18 14.47 -5.51
CA SER A 162 10.63 13.13 -5.10
C SER A 162 10.99 13.03 -3.62
N PHE A 163 11.32 14.15 -2.96
CA PHE A 163 11.55 14.17 -1.51
C PHE A 163 10.30 13.81 -0.71
N ILE A 164 9.10 14.05 -1.25
CA ILE A 164 7.84 13.61 -0.64
C ILE A 164 7.83 12.07 -0.57
N GLN A 165 8.35 11.39 -1.57
CA GLN A 165 8.32 9.92 -1.65
C GLN A 165 9.31 9.25 -0.66
N VAL A 166 10.43 9.92 -0.35
CA VAL A 166 11.38 9.48 0.69
C VAL A 166 10.73 9.41 2.07
N THR A 167 9.68 10.21 2.29
CA THR A 167 9.03 10.33 3.61
C THR A 167 8.34 9.05 4.06
N ALA A 168 7.90 8.19 3.15
CA ALA A 168 7.31 6.89 3.51
C ALA A 168 8.29 6.03 4.30
N THR A 169 9.54 5.93 3.82
CA THR A 169 10.61 5.22 4.52
C THR A 169 10.95 5.90 5.84
N GLY A 170 11.02 7.24 5.86
CA GLY A 170 11.27 8.01 7.07
C GLY A 170 10.19 7.77 8.16
N GLY A 171 8.92 7.74 7.76
CA GLY A 171 7.80 7.44 8.66
C GLY A 171 7.84 6.02 9.23
N LEU A 172 8.19 5.02 8.41
CA LEU A 172 8.38 3.65 8.86
C LEU A 172 9.46 3.56 9.93
N PHE A 173 10.66 4.07 9.65
CA PHE A 173 11.76 4.04 10.64
C PHE A 173 11.42 4.80 11.91
N LEU A 174 10.79 5.96 11.81
CA LEU A 174 10.36 6.72 12.99
C LEU A 174 9.36 5.94 13.85
N SER A 175 8.36 5.29 13.22
CA SER A 175 7.39 4.47 13.95
C SER A 175 8.03 3.28 14.65
N LEU A 176 8.94 2.58 13.97
CA LEU A 176 9.68 1.45 14.56
C LEU A 176 10.58 1.88 15.72
N LEU A 177 11.28 3.00 15.61
CA LEU A 177 12.13 3.54 16.67
C LEU A 177 11.32 3.91 17.91
N VAL A 178 10.17 4.57 17.73
CA VAL A 178 9.31 4.96 18.86
C VAL A 178 8.71 3.72 19.53
N ILE A 179 8.21 2.74 18.76
CA ILE A 179 7.67 1.48 19.30
C ILE A 179 8.77 0.72 20.06
N LEU A 180 9.96 0.58 19.47
CA LEU A 180 11.08 -0.11 20.10
C LEU A 180 11.52 0.57 21.39
N GLY A 181 11.66 1.91 21.37
CA GLY A 181 11.98 2.70 22.55
C GLY A 181 10.97 2.48 23.69
N CYS A 182 9.67 2.50 23.37
CA CYS A 182 8.62 2.21 24.36
C CYS A 182 8.67 0.77 24.87
N ARG A 183 8.90 -0.22 24.01
CA ARG A 183 9.01 -1.64 24.42
C ARG A 183 10.21 -1.88 25.35
N LEU A 184 11.37 -1.32 25.02
CA LEU A 184 12.57 -1.46 25.84
C LEU A 184 12.44 -0.77 27.20
N SER A 185 11.73 0.37 27.27
CA SER A 185 11.54 1.13 28.51
C SER A 185 10.47 0.55 29.43
N LEU A 186 9.41 -0.06 28.89
CA LEU A 186 8.24 -0.49 29.64
C LEU A 186 8.12 -2.01 29.78
N GLY A 187 8.90 -2.80 29.03
CA GLY A 187 8.83 -4.26 29.09
C GLY A 187 7.40 -4.79 28.88
N GLU A 188 6.94 -5.63 29.81
CA GLU A 188 5.59 -6.23 29.75
C GLU A 188 4.43 -5.22 29.86
N ASP A 189 4.67 -4.07 30.45
CA ASP A 189 3.65 -3.03 30.57
C ASP A 189 3.35 -2.34 29.24
N PHE A 190 4.21 -2.52 28.24
CA PHE A 190 3.95 -2.03 26.89
C PHE A 190 2.65 -2.63 26.30
N GLU A 191 2.40 -3.93 26.45
CA GLU A 191 1.17 -4.56 25.93
C GLU A 191 -0.07 -4.17 26.74
N LYS A 192 0.08 -3.85 28.05
CA LYS A 192 -1.05 -3.49 28.92
C LYS A 192 -1.54 -2.06 28.66
N TRP A 193 -0.64 -1.09 28.67
CA TRP A 193 -1.00 0.32 28.51
C TRP A 193 -0.01 1.13 27.67
N GLY A 194 1.27 0.74 27.62
CA GLY A 194 2.35 1.49 26.98
C GLY A 194 2.21 1.64 25.47
N TRP A 195 1.44 0.78 24.81
CA TRP A 195 1.11 0.87 23.39
C TRP A 195 0.40 2.19 23.02
N ARG A 196 -0.15 2.91 24.01
CA ARG A 196 -0.80 4.22 23.82
C ARG A 196 0.22 5.32 23.55
N ILE A 197 1.41 5.22 24.12
CA ILE A 197 2.45 6.26 24.03
C ILE A 197 2.83 6.58 22.58
N PRO A 198 3.12 5.61 21.68
CA PRO A 198 3.36 5.90 20.29
C PRO A 198 2.23 6.70 19.60
N PHE A 199 0.96 6.42 19.92
CA PHE A 199 -0.17 7.23 19.42
C PHE A 199 -0.20 8.64 20.03
N LEU A 200 0.13 8.80 21.31
CA LEU A 200 0.20 10.12 21.96
C LEU A 200 1.36 10.97 21.42
N VAL A 201 2.47 10.36 21.01
CA VAL A 201 3.58 11.04 20.34
C VAL A 201 3.12 11.72 19.04
N SER A 202 2.14 11.18 18.35
CA SER A 202 1.58 11.82 17.14
C SER A 202 0.98 13.21 17.43
N GLY A 203 0.53 13.48 18.64
CA GLY A 203 0.10 14.84 19.06
C GLY A 203 1.24 15.86 19.05
N VAL A 204 2.44 15.46 19.47
CA VAL A 204 3.64 16.31 19.40
C VAL A 204 4.05 16.52 17.94
N LEU A 205 4.05 15.44 17.14
CA LEU A 205 4.37 15.50 15.72
C LEU A 205 3.37 16.39 14.96
N LEU A 206 2.08 16.30 15.30
CA LEU A 206 1.03 17.17 14.78
C LEU A 206 1.30 18.65 15.13
N ALA A 207 1.60 18.96 16.38
CA ALA A 207 1.88 20.33 16.81
C ALA A 207 3.06 20.93 16.04
N ILE A 208 4.15 20.16 15.86
CA ILE A 208 5.32 20.57 15.07
C ILE A 208 4.91 20.80 13.60
N SER A 209 4.16 19.87 13.00
CA SER A 209 3.73 19.97 11.61
C SER A 209 2.83 21.18 11.36
N VAL A 210 1.86 21.42 12.23
CA VAL A 210 0.97 22.59 12.18
C VAL A 210 1.77 23.87 12.30
N TYR A 211 2.69 23.96 13.28
CA TYR A 211 3.54 25.12 13.47
C TYR A 211 4.35 25.46 12.21
N ILE A 212 4.98 24.46 11.60
CA ILE A 212 5.78 24.66 10.38
C ILE A 212 4.89 25.12 9.21
N ARG A 213 3.71 24.49 9.04
CA ARG A 213 2.79 24.81 7.93
C ARG A 213 2.13 26.19 8.06
N LEU A 214 1.90 26.66 9.27
CA LEU A 214 1.40 28.03 9.49
C LEU A 214 2.35 29.10 8.96
N GLN A 215 3.66 28.81 8.96
CA GLN A 215 4.70 29.72 8.45
C GLN A 215 4.86 29.69 6.91
N LEU A 216 4.22 28.74 6.23
CA LEU A 216 4.25 28.65 4.77
C LEU A 216 3.31 29.68 4.14
N SER A 217 3.66 30.20 2.97
CA SER A 217 2.79 31.06 2.15
C SER A 217 1.94 30.21 1.21
N GLU A 218 0.79 30.72 0.77
CA GLU A 218 0.00 30.06 -0.27
C GLU A 218 0.77 29.98 -1.59
N SER A 219 0.45 28.96 -2.42
CA SER A 219 1.07 28.75 -3.74
C SER A 219 1.04 30.01 -4.60
N PRO A 220 2.18 30.41 -5.21
CA PRO A 220 2.25 31.58 -6.10
C PRO A 220 1.29 31.47 -7.28
N LEU A 221 1.21 30.25 -7.89
CA LEU A 221 0.31 29.99 -9.02
C LEU A 221 -1.15 30.09 -8.61
N PHE A 222 -1.51 29.61 -7.43
CA PHE A 222 -2.87 29.73 -6.94
C PHE A 222 -3.26 31.19 -6.67
N LYS A 223 -2.36 31.98 -6.08
CA LYS A 223 -2.58 33.41 -5.84
C LYS A 223 -2.80 34.15 -7.15
N GLN A 224 -1.91 33.96 -8.13
CA GLN A 224 -2.03 34.59 -9.44
C GLN A 224 -3.35 34.21 -10.12
N MET A 225 -3.70 32.92 -10.16
CA MET A 225 -4.96 32.45 -10.72
C MET A 225 -6.18 33.09 -10.06
N LYS A 226 -6.11 33.28 -8.72
CA LYS A 226 -7.18 33.95 -7.96
C LYS A 226 -7.30 35.43 -8.30
N GLU A 227 -6.18 36.11 -8.39
CA GLU A 227 -6.11 37.55 -8.76
C GLU A 227 -6.61 37.78 -10.20
N GLU A 228 -6.31 36.85 -11.11
CA GLU A 228 -6.80 36.87 -12.50
C GLU A 228 -8.27 36.44 -12.65
N GLY A 229 -8.94 36.02 -11.57
CA GLY A 229 -10.33 35.55 -11.61
C GLY A 229 -10.55 34.24 -12.39
N LYS A 230 -9.49 33.44 -12.62
CA LYS A 230 -9.51 32.19 -13.40
C LYS A 230 -9.79 30.94 -12.59
N GLN A 231 -10.20 31.08 -11.33
CA GLN A 231 -10.57 29.94 -10.47
C GLN A 231 -11.78 29.19 -11.03
N SER A 232 -11.77 27.86 -10.91
CA SER A 232 -12.96 27.06 -11.15
C SER A 232 -13.99 27.29 -10.04
N LYS A 233 -15.26 27.55 -10.44
CA LYS A 233 -16.39 27.63 -9.50
C LYS A 233 -16.94 26.25 -9.13
N ALA A 234 -16.68 25.22 -9.94
CA ALA A 234 -17.18 23.87 -9.80
C ALA A 234 -16.11 22.83 -10.18
N PRO A 235 -15.01 22.68 -9.39
CA PRO A 235 -13.88 21.82 -9.76
C PRO A 235 -14.27 20.36 -10.03
N LEU A 236 -15.21 19.77 -9.27
CA LEU A 236 -15.69 18.40 -9.49
C LEU A 236 -16.38 18.25 -10.85
N THR A 237 -17.30 19.17 -11.18
CA THR A 237 -18.01 19.15 -12.47
C THR A 237 -17.04 19.38 -13.63
N GLU A 238 -16.08 20.27 -13.46
CA GLU A 238 -15.08 20.54 -14.49
C GLU A 238 -14.12 19.36 -14.68
N SER A 239 -13.70 18.70 -13.59
CA SER A 239 -12.80 17.55 -13.64
C SER A 239 -13.47 16.30 -14.21
N PHE A 240 -14.70 16.00 -13.77
CA PHE A 240 -15.35 14.71 -14.04
C PHE A 240 -16.57 14.80 -14.94
N GLY A 241 -17.22 15.96 -15.05
CA GLY A 241 -18.36 16.19 -15.93
C GLY A 241 -17.97 16.59 -17.37
N GLN A 242 -16.73 17.03 -17.58
CA GLN A 242 -16.24 17.40 -18.92
C GLN A 242 -15.35 16.29 -19.47
N TRP A 243 -15.76 15.67 -20.58
CA TRP A 243 -15.04 14.55 -21.19
C TRP A 243 -13.56 14.82 -21.46
N LYS A 244 -13.21 16.05 -21.85
CA LYS A 244 -11.82 16.46 -22.07
C LYS A 244 -10.93 16.20 -20.85
N ASN A 245 -11.42 16.55 -19.65
CA ASN A 245 -10.69 16.40 -18.38
C ASN A 245 -10.84 14.97 -17.83
N LEU A 246 -12.06 14.41 -17.86
CA LEU A 246 -12.32 13.04 -17.40
C LEU A 246 -11.46 12.01 -18.14
N LYS A 247 -11.28 12.17 -19.45
CA LYS A 247 -10.39 11.32 -20.25
C LYS A 247 -8.97 11.32 -19.68
N ILE A 248 -8.44 12.49 -19.30
CA ILE A 248 -7.09 12.59 -18.71
C ILE A 248 -7.05 11.93 -17.33
N VAL A 249 -8.10 12.08 -16.51
CA VAL A 249 -8.21 11.41 -15.20
C VAL A 249 -8.18 9.89 -15.36
N ILE A 250 -8.96 9.34 -16.28
CA ILE A 250 -8.99 7.89 -16.57
C ILE A 250 -7.63 7.41 -17.09
N LEU A 251 -7.00 8.16 -17.99
CA LEU A 251 -5.67 7.83 -18.50
C LEU A 251 -4.60 7.96 -17.42
N ALA A 252 -4.68 8.94 -16.53
CA ALA A 252 -3.79 9.07 -15.38
C ALA A 252 -3.97 7.89 -14.40
N LEU A 253 -5.22 7.42 -14.20
CA LEU A 253 -5.49 6.23 -13.39
C LEU A 253 -4.85 4.99 -14.02
N LEU A 254 -5.24 4.65 -15.25
CA LEU A 254 -4.87 3.37 -15.86
C LEU A 254 -3.47 3.38 -16.47
N GLY A 255 -3.03 4.53 -17.02
CA GLY A 255 -1.75 4.69 -17.69
C GLY A 255 -0.62 5.24 -16.82
N ALA A 256 -0.86 5.49 -15.52
CA ALA A 256 0.17 5.95 -14.60
C ALA A 256 0.01 5.33 -13.20
N THR A 257 -1.04 5.69 -12.45
CA THR A 257 -1.12 5.39 -11.02
C THR A 257 -1.51 3.95 -10.69
N ALA A 258 -2.23 3.24 -11.56
CA ALA A 258 -2.53 1.82 -11.34
C ALA A 258 -1.24 0.98 -11.37
N GLY A 259 -0.37 1.18 -12.37
CA GLY A 259 0.92 0.49 -12.45
C GLY A 259 1.87 0.92 -11.35
N GLU A 260 1.92 2.21 -11.03
CA GLU A 260 2.69 2.71 -9.89
C GLU A 260 2.24 2.04 -8.60
N GLY A 261 0.92 1.98 -8.32
CA GLY A 261 0.38 1.35 -7.12
C GLY A 261 0.72 -0.13 -7.03
N VAL A 262 0.51 -0.92 -8.08
CA VAL A 262 0.83 -2.36 -8.02
C VAL A 262 2.32 -2.62 -7.88
N VAL A 263 3.19 -1.83 -8.50
CA VAL A 263 4.65 -1.97 -8.33
C VAL A 263 5.05 -1.63 -6.91
N TRP A 264 4.49 -0.56 -6.33
CA TRP A 264 4.77 -0.14 -4.97
C TRP A 264 4.37 -1.21 -3.94
N TYR A 265 3.13 -1.71 -4.03
CA TYR A 265 2.63 -2.74 -3.10
C TYR A 265 3.29 -4.10 -3.29
N THR A 266 3.67 -4.46 -4.51
CA THR A 266 4.41 -5.71 -4.77
C THR A 266 5.81 -5.65 -4.18
N GLY A 267 6.53 -4.54 -4.40
CA GLY A 267 7.92 -4.38 -3.96
C GLY A 267 8.10 -4.23 -2.45
N GLN A 268 7.06 -3.91 -1.72
CA GLN A 268 7.14 -3.71 -0.26
C GLN A 268 6.24 -4.70 0.49
N PHE A 269 4.92 -4.63 0.33
CA PHE A 269 3.99 -5.42 1.14
C PHE A 269 3.86 -6.86 0.68
N TYR A 270 3.67 -7.10 -0.62
CA TYR A 270 3.55 -8.48 -1.09
C TYR A 270 4.87 -9.25 -0.91
N ALA A 271 6.02 -8.62 -1.17
CA ALA A 271 7.33 -9.22 -0.90
C ALA A 271 7.50 -9.57 0.57
N LEU A 272 7.14 -8.66 1.51
CA LEU A 272 7.18 -8.93 2.95
C LEU A 272 6.28 -10.10 3.36
N PHE A 273 5.04 -10.13 2.84
CA PHE A 273 4.12 -11.24 3.10
C PHE A 273 4.59 -12.53 2.46
N PHE A 274 5.17 -12.49 1.28
CA PHE A 274 5.77 -13.66 0.64
C PHE A 274 6.89 -14.26 1.49
N LEU A 275 7.80 -13.44 2.02
CA LEU A 275 8.85 -13.89 2.94
C LEU A 275 8.27 -14.54 4.20
N SER A 276 7.27 -13.91 4.83
CA SER A 276 6.76 -14.37 6.13
C SER A 276 5.69 -15.47 6.01
N GLN A 277 4.77 -15.37 5.04
CA GLN A 277 3.63 -16.31 4.92
C GLN A 277 3.95 -17.50 4.01
N THR A 278 4.64 -17.28 2.90
CA THR A 278 4.98 -18.35 1.93
C THR A 278 6.30 -19.01 2.29
N LEU A 279 7.37 -18.23 2.43
CA LEU A 279 8.68 -18.78 2.74
C LEU A 279 8.88 -19.10 4.22
N LYS A 280 7.94 -18.73 5.09
CA LYS A 280 7.97 -19.02 6.54
C LYS A 280 9.22 -18.48 7.26
N ILE A 281 9.80 -17.41 6.75
CA ILE A 281 10.86 -16.67 7.44
C ILE A 281 10.22 -15.98 8.66
N GLU A 282 10.94 -16.00 9.77
CA GLU A 282 10.49 -15.39 11.03
C GLU A 282 10.18 -13.89 10.81
N ALA A 283 9.05 -13.41 11.35
CA ALA A 283 8.51 -12.10 11.05
C ALA A 283 9.46 -10.94 11.37
N VAL A 284 10.24 -11.02 12.45
CA VAL A 284 11.23 -9.99 12.81
C VAL A 284 12.34 -9.95 11.75
N THR A 285 12.85 -11.12 11.36
CA THR A 285 13.86 -11.25 10.31
C THR A 285 13.35 -10.73 8.98
N ALA A 286 12.13 -11.09 8.57
CA ALA A 286 11.52 -10.59 7.33
C ALA A 286 11.38 -9.05 7.32
N ASN A 287 10.97 -8.45 8.44
CA ASN A 287 10.90 -7.00 8.58
C ASN A 287 12.28 -6.33 8.50
N LEU A 288 13.31 -6.92 9.13
CA LEU A 288 14.68 -6.38 9.07
C LEU A 288 15.25 -6.47 7.65
N LEU A 289 15.02 -7.57 6.94
CA LEU A 289 15.42 -7.72 5.53
C LEU A 289 14.75 -6.66 4.65
N MET A 290 13.46 -6.45 4.83
CA MET A 290 12.71 -5.40 4.11
C MET A 290 13.23 -4.00 4.46
N ALA A 291 13.51 -3.71 5.73
CA ALA A 291 14.10 -2.45 6.16
C ALA A 291 15.48 -2.22 5.53
N GLY A 292 16.30 -3.26 5.42
CA GLY A 292 17.58 -3.23 4.69
C GLY A 292 17.41 -2.89 3.20
N GLY A 293 16.46 -3.54 2.53
CA GLY A 293 16.12 -3.25 1.13
C GLY A 293 15.63 -1.82 0.93
N LEU A 294 14.77 -1.33 1.82
CA LEU A 294 14.28 0.05 1.82
C LEU A 294 15.39 1.07 2.04
N LEU A 295 16.31 0.81 2.98
CA LEU A 295 17.44 1.70 3.25
C LEU A 295 18.32 1.89 2.02
N ILE A 296 18.62 0.80 1.31
CA ILE A 296 19.40 0.84 0.05
C ILE A 296 18.62 1.52 -1.07
N GLY A 297 17.33 1.22 -1.20
CA GLY A 297 16.48 1.74 -2.28
C GLY A 297 16.10 3.22 -2.13
N THR A 298 15.94 3.72 -0.90
CA THR A 298 15.39 5.06 -0.64
C THR A 298 16.12 6.21 -1.37
N PRO A 299 17.45 6.27 -1.49
CA PRO A 299 18.13 7.34 -2.24
C PRO A 299 17.72 7.39 -3.71
N PHE A 300 17.30 6.28 -4.30
CA PHE A 300 16.89 6.21 -5.70
C PHE A 300 15.57 6.94 -5.98
N PHE A 301 14.72 7.23 -5.00
CA PHE A 301 13.59 8.14 -5.21
C PHE A 301 14.06 9.48 -5.74
N VAL A 302 15.07 10.06 -5.09
CA VAL A 302 15.63 11.36 -5.48
C VAL A 302 16.38 11.24 -6.80
N PHE A 303 17.12 10.15 -7.02
CA PHE A 303 17.82 9.89 -8.27
C PHE A 303 16.85 9.80 -9.46
N PHE A 304 15.78 9.00 -9.38
CA PHE A 304 14.83 8.88 -10.48
C PHE A 304 13.94 10.12 -10.63
N GLY A 305 13.65 10.84 -9.55
CA GLY A 305 13.04 12.16 -9.63
C GLY A 305 13.88 13.13 -10.45
N TRP A 306 15.18 13.22 -10.13
CA TRP A 306 16.15 14.02 -10.87
C TRP A 306 16.35 13.53 -12.33
N LEU A 307 16.48 12.23 -12.53
CA LEU A 307 16.61 11.65 -13.87
C LEU A 307 15.41 12.01 -14.74
N SER A 308 14.20 11.99 -14.17
CA SER A 308 12.97 12.35 -14.87
C SER A 308 12.93 13.81 -15.32
N ASP A 309 13.62 14.71 -14.62
CA ASP A 309 13.79 16.09 -15.07
C ASP A 309 14.66 16.19 -16.33
N ARG A 310 15.51 15.19 -16.59
CA ARG A 310 16.44 15.16 -17.74
C ARG A 310 15.91 14.41 -18.94
N ILE A 311 15.32 13.21 -18.73
CA ILE A 311 14.89 12.34 -19.84
C ILE A 311 13.37 12.29 -20.02
N GLY A 312 12.60 12.85 -19.09
CA GLY A 312 11.14 12.85 -19.09
C GLY A 312 10.55 12.00 -17.97
N ARG A 313 9.30 12.31 -17.58
CA ARG A 313 8.54 11.59 -16.51
C ARG A 313 8.13 10.22 -17.00
N LYS A 314 7.51 10.20 -18.17
CA LYS A 314 6.95 9.03 -18.82
C LYS A 314 8.00 7.93 -19.06
N PRO A 315 9.18 8.16 -19.66
CA PRO A 315 10.17 7.11 -19.91
C PRO A 315 10.62 6.41 -18.63
N VAL A 316 10.82 7.14 -17.53
CA VAL A 316 11.29 6.57 -16.25
C VAL A 316 10.22 5.67 -15.66
N ILE A 317 8.96 6.12 -15.59
CA ILE A 317 7.85 5.35 -15.04
C ILE A 317 7.56 4.11 -15.89
N MET A 318 7.50 4.26 -17.20
CA MET A 318 7.24 3.15 -18.11
C MET A 318 8.36 2.10 -18.08
N ALA A 319 9.63 2.52 -17.96
CA ALA A 319 10.75 1.61 -17.76
C ALA A 319 10.62 0.85 -16.43
N GLY A 320 10.19 1.50 -15.36
CA GLY A 320 9.93 0.84 -14.08
C GLY A 320 8.85 -0.24 -14.18
N CYS A 321 7.72 0.05 -14.84
CA CYS A 321 6.65 -0.93 -15.10
C CYS A 321 7.14 -2.10 -15.96
N LEU A 322 7.91 -1.81 -17.01
CA LEU A 322 8.46 -2.84 -17.92
C LEU A 322 9.42 -3.78 -17.19
N ILE A 323 10.41 -3.23 -16.47
CA ILE A 323 11.40 -4.02 -15.76
C ILE A 323 10.72 -4.87 -14.67
N ALA A 324 9.79 -4.29 -13.93
CA ALA A 324 9.00 -5.01 -12.93
C ALA A 324 8.25 -6.19 -13.54
N ALA A 325 7.52 -5.97 -14.65
CA ALA A 325 6.77 -7.02 -15.34
C ALA A 325 7.66 -8.17 -15.85
N LEU A 326 8.86 -7.85 -16.33
CA LEU A 326 9.79 -8.85 -16.86
C LEU A 326 10.54 -9.62 -15.78
N THR A 327 10.76 -9.02 -14.61
CA THR A 327 11.70 -9.55 -13.62
C THR A 327 11.04 -10.05 -12.31
N TYR A 328 9.75 -9.85 -12.10
CA TYR A 328 9.09 -10.33 -10.89
C TYR A 328 9.24 -11.83 -10.69
N PHE A 329 8.99 -12.65 -11.71
CA PHE A 329 9.16 -14.10 -11.59
C PHE A 329 10.59 -14.50 -11.19
N PRO A 330 11.66 -14.11 -11.92
CA PRO A 330 13.02 -14.46 -11.51
C PRO A 330 13.41 -13.93 -10.14
N ILE A 331 12.94 -12.73 -9.73
CA ILE A 331 13.23 -12.20 -8.39
C ILE A 331 12.54 -13.02 -7.31
N PHE A 332 11.26 -13.37 -7.47
CA PHE A 332 10.53 -14.17 -6.47
C PHE A 332 11.02 -15.62 -6.40
N HIS A 333 11.46 -16.21 -7.52
CA HIS A 333 12.20 -17.47 -7.50
C HIS A 333 13.51 -17.33 -6.71
N GLY A 334 14.27 -16.25 -6.93
CA GLY A 334 15.46 -15.95 -6.15
C GLY A 334 15.17 -15.78 -4.66
N LEU A 335 14.05 -15.08 -4.30
CA LEU A 335 13.63 -14.96 -2.90
C LEU A 335 13.37 -16.35 -2.27
N THR A 336 12.76 -17.29 -3.01
CA THR A 336 12.54 -18.66 -2.53
C THR A 336 13.86 -19.41 -2.37
N HIS A 337 14.71 -19.38 -3.39
CA HIS A 337 16.00 -20.07 -3.39
C HIS A 337 16.90 -19.64 -2.23
N PHE A 338 17.03 -18.35 -2.00
CA PHE A 338 17.88 -17.80 -0.93
C PHE A 338 17.17 -17.69 0.43
N GLY A 339 15.84 -17.73 0.45
CA GLY A 339 15.05 -17.57 1.67
C GLY A 339 14.62 -18.87 2.32
N ASN A 340 14.31 -19.90 1.53
CA ASN A 340 13.95 -21.23 2.04
C ASN A 340 14.28 -22.31 1.03
N PRO A 341 15.56 -22.67 0.86
CA PRO A 341 15.98 -23.71 -0.08
C PRO A 341 15.40 -25.09 0.25
N ALA A 342 15.07 -25.36 1.52
CA ALA A 342 14.42 -26.60 1.92
C ALA A 342 12.99 -26.71 1.35
N LEU A 343 12.24 -25.60 1.28
CA LEU A 343 10.92 -25.56 0.64
C LEU A 343 11.03 -25.85 -0.86
N GLU A 344 12.01 -25.24 -1.54
CA GLU A 344 12.26 -25.47 -2.96
C GLU A 344 12.60 -26.95 -3.24
N ALA A 345 13.50 -27.54 -2.44
CA ALA A 345 13.87 -28.94 -2.55
C ALA A 345 12.69 -29.89 -2.27
N ALA A 346 11.89 -29.61 -1.23
CA ALA A 346 10.71 -30.42 -0.91
C ALA A 346 9.66 -30.38 -2.05
N ALA A 347 9.42 -29.21 -2.62
CA ALA A 347 8.48 -29.07 -3.74
C ALA A 347 8.94 -29.83 -5.00
N ALA A 348 10.25 -29.90 -5.23
CA ALA A 348 10.82 -30.66 -6.35
C ALA A 348 10.79 -32.18 -6.11
N ASN A 349 11.09 -32.63 -4.88
CA ASN A 349 11.23 -34.05 -4.56
C ASN A 349 9.89 -34.75 -4.23
N ALA A 350 8.94 -34.02 -3.64
CA ALA A 350 7.65 -34.54 -3.22
C ALA A 350 6.50 -33.58 -3.62
N PRO A 351 6.18 -33.47 -4.92
CA PRO A 351 5.14 -32.56 -5.38
C PRO A 351 3.78 -32.92 -4.76
N VAL A 352 3.05 -31.90 -4.34
CA VAL A 352 1.71 -32.03 -3.78
C VAL A 352 0.66 -31.85 -4.88
N THR A 353 -0.39 -32.67 -4.87
CA THR A 353 -1.49 -32.62 -5.84
C THR A 353 -2.81 -32.53 -5.08
N VAL A 354 -3.68 -31.60 -5.48
CA VAL A 354 -5.08 -31.55 -5.04
C VAL A 354 -5.96 -32.15 -6.15
N ILE A 355 -6.59 -33.26 -5.85
CA ILE A 355 -7.52 -33.98 -6.75
C ILE A 355 -8.94 -33.62 -6.28
N ALA A 356 -9.69 -32.85 -7.06
CA ALA A 356 -10.99 -32.33 -6.63
C ALA A 356 -11.93 -32.10 -7.83
N ASP A 357 -13.24 -32.06 -7.55
CA ASP A 357 -14.25 -31.59 -8.50
C ASP A 357 -14.03 -30.05 -8.71
N PRO A 358 -13.68 -29.59 -9.93
CA PRO A 358 -13.44 -28.18 -10.19
C PRO A 358 -14.63 -27.26 -9.89
N ALA A 359 -15.88 -27.79 -10.00
CA ALA A 359 -17.10 -27.04 -9.73
C ALA A 359 -17.27 -26.69 -8.23
N GLN A 360 -16.63 -27.46 -7.35
CA GLN A 360 -16.66 -27.23 -5.89
C GLN A 360 -15.50 -26.35 -5.39
N CYS A 361 -14.59 -25.96 -6.27
CA CYS A 361 -13.47 -25.11 -5.93
C CYS A 361 -13.83 -23.65 -6.17
N SER A 362 -14.04 -22.89 -5.11
CA SER A 362 -14.32 -21.45 -5.23
C SER A 362 -13.04 -20.61 -5.38
N THR A 363 -13.17 -19.43 -5.97
CA THR A 363 -12.11 -18.44 -5.91
C THR A 363 -12.00 -17.94 -4.47
N GLN A 364 -10.85 -18.17 -3.84
CA GLN A 364 -10.65 -17.86 -2.42
C GLN A 364 -10.30 -16.36 -2.22
N PHE A 365 -11.08 -15.51 -2.89
CA PHE A 365 -10.97 -14.07 -2.71
C PHE A 365 -11.75 -13.64 -1.47
N ASP A 366 -11.04 -13.31 -0.41
CA ASP A 366 -11.60 -12.77 0.84
C ASP A 366 -10.77 -11.59 1.33
N PRO A 367 -11.04 -10.39 0.81
CA PRO A 367 -10.33 -9.17 1.22
C PRO A 367 -10.55 -8.80 2.68
N VAL A 368 -11.55 -9.42 3.31
CA VAL A 368 -12.00 -9.14 4.68
C VAL A 368 -11.53 -10.23 5.65
N GLY A 369 -11.08 -11.41 5.15
CA GLY A 369 -10.61 -12.51 5.97
C GLY A 369 -11.70 -13.21 6.80
N LYS A 370 -12.99 -13.05 6.43
CA LYS A 370 -14.13 -13.60 7.19
C LYS A 370 -14.79 -14.82 6.58
N LYS A 371 -14.57 -15.08 5.30
CA LYS A 371 -15.22 -16.18 4.61
C LYS A 371 -14.69 -17.51 5.13
N VAL A 372 -15.58 -18.34 5.63
CA VAL A 372 -15.27 -19.73 5.96
C VAL A 372 -15.51 -20.54 4.70
N TYR A 373 -14.46 -21.14 4.19
CA TYR A 373 -14.50 -22.02 3.03
C TYR A 373 -14.85 -23.43 3.50
N THR A 374 -15.95 -23.97 3.04
CA THR A 374 -16.54 -25.20 3.59
C THR A 374 -16.55 -26.38 2.62
N SER A 375 -16.35 -26.14 1.31
CA SER A 375 -16.23 -27.26 0.36
C SER A 375 -14.92 -28.01 0.61
N SER A 376 -14.91 -29.30 0.32
CA SER A 376 -13.71 -30.16 0.50
C SER A 376 -12.51 -29.63 -0.29
N CYS A 377 -12.74 -29.12 -1.50
CA CYS A 377 -11.73 -28.50 -2.33
C CYS A 377 -11.15 -27.24 -1.65
N ASP A 378 -12.01 -26.36 -1.18
CA ASP A 378 -11.58 -25.10 -0.58
C ASP A 378 -10.85 -25.30 0.75
N VAL A 379 -11.28 -26.26 1.56
CA VAL A 379 -10.60 -26.65 2.81
C VAL A 379 -9.18 -27.12 2.51
N ALA A 380 -9.01 -28.02 1.54
CA ALA A 380 -7.70 -28.54 1.14
C ALA A 380 -6.78 -27.44 0.62
N LYS A 381 -7.26 -26.62 -0.33
CA LYS A 381 -6.48 -25.52 -0.93
C LYS A 381 -6.14 -24.45 0.07
N SER A 382 -7.09 -24.04 0.93
CA SER A 382 -6.82 -23.06 2.01
C SER A 382 -5.73 -23.53 2.95
N PHE A 383 -5.76 -24.82 3.32
CA PHE A 383 -4.75 -25.39 4.20
C PHE A 383 -3.36 -25.34 3.57
N LEU A 384 -3.22 -25.79 2.32
CA LEU A 384 -1.94 -25.78 1.60
C LEU A 384 -1.41 -24.36 1.40
N ALA A 385 -2.27 -23.43 0.95
CA ALA A 385 -1.89 -22.04 0.75
C ALA A 385 -1.44 -21.34 2.04
N LYS A 386 -2.15 -21.57 3.17
CA LYS A 386 -1.75 -21.05 4.50
C LYS A 386 -0.41 -21.60 4.98
N ASN A 387 -0.07 -22.83 4.58
CA ASN A 387 1.20 -23.44 4.92
C ASN A 387 2.33 -23.12 3.93
N GLY A 388 2.05 -22.36 2.86
CA GLY A 388 3.02 -22.01 1.83
C GLY A 388 3.46 -23.20 0.99
N VAL A 389 2.62 -24.25 0.91
CA VAL A 389 2.91 -25.47 0.17
C VAL A 389 2.36 -25.34 -1.25
N PRO A 390 3.22 -25.37 -2.29
CA PRO A 390 2.76 -25.40 -3.68
C PRO A 390 2.08 -26.72 -4.00
N TYR A 391 1.08 -26.68 -4.92
CA TYR A 391 0.37 -27.88 -5.34
C TYR A 391 -0.12 -27.80 -6.79
N LEU A 392 -0.33 -28.96 -7.38
CA LEU A 392 -0.95 -29.11 -8.69
C LEU A 392 -2.44 -29.42 -8.53
N ASN A 393 -3.27 -28.89 -9.43
CA ASN A 393 -4.69 -29.19 -9.46
C ASN A 393 -4.97 -30.30 -10.49
N VAL A 394 -5.66 -31.35 -10.06
CA VAL A 394 -6.13 -32.43 -10.92
C VAL A 394 -7.66 -32.53 -10.80
N ALA A 395 -8.35 -32.47 -11.94
CA ALA A 395 -9.79 -32.55 -11.99
C ALA A 395 -10.25 -34.00 -11.66
N ALA A 396 -11.21 -34.10 -10.74
CA ALA A 396 -11.93 -35.35 -10.43
C ALA A 396 -13.38 -35.31 -10.96
N ALA A 397 -14.06 -36.42 -10.89
CA ALA A 397 -15.48 -36.50 -11.26
C ALA A 397 -16.34 -35.59 -10.35
N ALA A 398 -17.50 -35.18 -10.89
CA ALA A 398 -18.42 -34.31 -10.16
C ALA A 398 -18.85 -34.96 -8.82
N GLY A 399 -18.85 -34.16 -7.75
CA GLY A 399 -19.21 -34.60 -6.40
C GLY A 399 -18.11 -35.39 -5.67
N THR A 400 -16.92 -35.53 -6.23
CA THR A 400 -15.79 -36.18 -5.54
C THR A 400 -15.27 -35.30 -4.40
N VAL A 401 -15.19 -35.87 -3.19
CA VAL A 401 -14.53 -35.21 -2.05
C VAL A 401 -13.06 -35.04 -2.37
N ALA A 402 -12.57 -33.82 -2.18
CA ALA A 402 -11.18 -33.45 -2.51
C ALA A 402 -10.16 -34.28 -1.71
N GLN A 403 -9.08 -34.66 -2.38
CA GLN A 403 -7.94 -35.37 -1.80
C GLN A 403 -6.65 -34.59 -2.02
N VAL A 404 -5.81 -34.55 -0.99
CA VAL A 404 -4.43 -34.03 -1.06
C VAL A 404 -3.50 -35.24 -1.18
N LYS A 405 -2.82 -35.35 -2.32
CA LYS A 405 -1.82 -36.39 -2.56
C LYS A 405 -0.43 -35.82 -2.38
N ILE A 406 0.39 -36.46 -1.53
CA ILE A 406 1.77 -36.06 -1.21
C ILE A 406 2.64 -37.31 -1.41
N GLY A 407 3.40 -37.36 -2.50
CA GLY A 407 4.05 -38.59 -2.92
C GLY A 407 3.02 -39.70 -3.14
N ASP A 408 3.14 -40.83 -2.40
CA ASP A 408 2.21 -41.96 -2.46
C ASP A 408 1.04 -41.88 -1.47
N LYS A 409 1.09 -40.94 -0.51
CA LYS A 409 0.05 -40.76 0.51
C LYS A 409 -1.07 -39.86 0.01
N ALA A 410 -2.32 -40.37 0.05
CA ALA A 410 -3.52 -39.60 -0.24
C ALA A 410 -4.31 -39.33 1.06
N ILE A 411 -4.71 -38.09 1.29
CA ILE A 411 -5.45 -37.64 2.47
C ILE A 411 -6.74 -37.00 1.97
N SER A 412 -7.87 -37.55 2.43
CA SER A 412 -9.18 -37.00 2.08
C SER A 412 -9.49 -35.74 2.88
N SER A 413 -9.95 -34.71 2.18
CA SER A 413 -10.57 -33.54 2.80
C SER A 413 -12.00 -33.90 3.24
N PHE A 414 -12.79 -32.91 3.64
CA PHE A 414 -14.16 -33.13 4.09
C PHE A 414 -15.11 -32.02 3.58
N GLU A 415 -16.40 -32.40 3.41
CA GLU A 415 -17.46 -31.44 3.09
C GLU A 415 -17.99 -30.81 4.38
N GLY A 416 -17.79 -29.53 4.55
CA GLY A 416 -18.16 -28.79 5.76
C GLY A 416 -19.43 -27.97 5.66
N GLY A 417 -20.05 -27.90 4.45
CA GLY A 417 -21.19 -26.99 4.22
C GLY A 417 -22.44 -27.30 5.03
N ALA A 418 -22.66 -28.58 5.41
CA ALA A 418 -23.78 -29.04 6.21
C ALA A 418 -23.43 -29.26 7.70
N LEU A 419 -22.18 -29.03 8.10
CA LEU A 419 -21.74 -29.31 9.46
C LEU A 419 -22.03 -28.14 10.41
N GLU A 420 -22.35 -28.49 11.65
CA GLU A 420 -22.36 -27.51 12.73
C GLU A 420 -20.94 -26.97 13.01
N LYS A 421 -20.87 -25.80 13.59
CA LYS A 421 -19.58 -25.07 13.80
C LYS A 421 -18.56 -25.89 14.61
N ALA A 422 -19.03 -26.67 15.59
CA ALA A 422 -18.19 -27.51 16.45
C ALA A 422 -17.62 -28.71 15.64
N ASP A 423 -18.46 -29.38 14.86
CA ASP A 423 -18.09 -30.53 14.05
C ASP A 423 -17.14 -30.11 12.91
N PHE A 424 -17.43 -28.97 12.25
CA PHE A 424 -16.52 -28.38 11.27
C PHE A 424 -15.14 -28.14 11.86
N LYS A 425 -15.07 -27.53 13.04
CA LYS A 425 -13.79 -27.25 13.72
C LYS A 425 -13.03 -28.54 14.04
N THR A 426 -13.74 -29.56 14.49
CA THR A 426 -13.16 -30.89 14.81
C THR A 426 -12.57 -31.53 13.57
N GLN A 427 -13.34 -31.61 12.47
CA GLN A 427 -12.88 -32.21 11.21
C GLN A 427 -11.72 -31.38 10.58
N ALA A 428 -11.82 -30.05 10.60
CA ALA A 428 -10.77 -29.18 10.10
C ALA A 428 -9.45 -29.37 10.88
N THR A 429 -9.53 -29.56 12.21
CA THR A 429 -8.35 -29.83 13.04
C THR A 429 -7.76 -31.21 12.74
N ALA A 430 -8.58 -32.23 12.58
CA ALA A 430 -8.13 -33.58 12.23
C ALA A 430 -7.44 -33.59 10.86
N PHE A 431 -8.07 -33.02 9.84
CA PHE A 431 -7.50 -32.87 8.50
C PHE A 431 -6.18 -32.10 8.52
N ALA A 432 -6.15 -30.94 9.21
CA ALA A 432 -4.96 -30.12 9.30
C ALA A 432 -3.78 -30.86 9.99
N LYS A 433 -4.08 -31.70 10.98
CA LYS A 433 -3.06 -32.54 11.64
C LYS A 433 -2.54 -33.60 10.68
N GLU A 434 -3.42 -34.39 10.06
CA GLU A 434 -3.03 -35.49 9.17
C GLU A 434 -2.26 -34.98 7.93
N ALA A 435 -2.76 -33.93 7.28
CA ALA A 435 -2.11 -33.31 6.13
C ALA A 435 -0.77 -32.63 6.54
N GLY A 436 -0.75 -31.97 7.71
CA GLY A 436 0.47 -31.36 8.25
C GLY A 436 1.56 -32.37 8.56
N ASP A 437 1.22 -33.51 9.17
CA ASP A 437 2.17 -34.59 9.45
C ASP A 437 2.71 -35.22 8.15
N ALA A 438 1.87 -35.40 7.15
CA ALA A 438 2.29 -35.93 5.85
C ALA A 438 3.23 -34.95 5.10
N ILE A 439 2.91 -33.65 5.10
CA ILE A 439 3.74 -32.59 4.53
C ILE A 439 5.11 -32.54 5.24
N ALA A 440 5.12 -32.63 6.58
CA ALA A 440 6.36 -32.65 7.34
C ALA A 440 7.22 -33.88 7.03
N THR A 441 6.59 -35.06 6.90
CA THR A 441 7.26 -36.32 6.51
C THR A 441 7.84 -36.24 5.10
N ALA A 442 7.19 -35.49 4.19
CA ALA A 442 7.65 -35.25 2.83
C ALA A 442 8.78 -34.20 2.74
N GLY A 443 9.23 -33.66 3.87
CA GLY A 443 10.37 -32.73 3.95
C GLY A 443 10.01 -31.24 3.83
N TYR A 444 8.73 -30.89 3.78
CA TYR A 444 8.33 -29.48 3.75
C TYR A 444 8.58 -28.82 5.11
N PRO A 445 9.35 -27.74 5.16
CA PRO A 445 9.70 -27.08 6.42
C PRO A 445 8.51 -26.29 6.98
N LYS A 446 8.26 -26.42 8.29
CA LYS A 446 7.26 -25.58 9.00
C LYS A 446 7.71 -24.12 9.12
N LYS A 447 9.03 -23.89 9.17
CA LYS A 447 9.70 -22.58 9.21
C LYS A 447 10.96 -22.65 8.38
N ALA A 448 11.38 -21.52 7.82
CA ALA A 448 12.69 -21.42 7.21
C ALA A 448 13.78 -21.63 8.27
N ASP A 449 14.80 -22.40 7.94
CA ASP A 449 15.97 -22.59 8.80
C ASP A 449 16.85 -21.32 8.75
N PRO A 450 17.01 -20.58 9.86
CA PRO A 450 17.80 -19.35 9.87
C PRO A 450 19.26 -19.54 9.39
N ALA A 451 19.82 -20.75 9.53
CA ALA A 451 21.19 -21.06 9.09
C ALA A 451 21.30 -21.17 7.56
N GLN A 452 20.18 -21.45 6.86
CA GLN A 452 20.13 -21.58 5.40
C GLN A 452 19.65 -20.29 4.71
N VAL A 453 19.12 -19.32 5.47
CA VAL A 453 18.66 -18.05 4.91
C VAL A 453 19.85 -17.18 4.51
N ASN A 454 20.00 -16.92 3.23
CA ASN A 454 21.01 -16.00 2.71
C ASN A 454 20.53 -14.55 2.82
N GLN A 455 20.66 -13.96 4.02
CA GLN A 455 20.17 -12.61 4.29
C GLN A 455 20.76 -11.53 3.36
N PRO A 456 22.08 -11.49 3.04
CA PRO A 456 22.63 -10.51 2.12
C PRO A 456 21.98 -10.56 0.74
N MET A 457 21.79 -11.75 0.18
CA MET A 457 21.16 -11.89 -1.15
C MET A 457 19.69 -11.49 -1.13
N LEU A 458 18.96 -11.83 -0.08
CA LEU A 458 17.57 -11.37 0.10
C LEU A 458 17.48 -9.84 0.17
N ILE A 459 18.38 -9.17 0.90
CA ILE A 459 18.44 -7.70 0.94
C ILE A 459 18.69 -7.13 -0.46
N VAL A 460 19.57 -7.72 -1.25
CA VAL A 460 19.83 -7.28 -2.64
C VAL A 460 18.57 -7.42 -3.51
N LEU A 461 17.89 -8.57 -3.46
CA LEU A 461 16.67 -8.80 -4.23
C LEU A 461 15.53 -7.86 -3.80
N LEU A 462 15.37 -7.63 -2.50
CA LEU A 462 14.40 -6.66 -1.97
C LEU A 462 14.77 -5.23 -2.37
N ALA A 463 16.05 -4.86 -2.34
CA ALA A 463 16.51 -3.56 -2.79
C ALA A 463 16.22 -3.33 -4.29
N LEU A 464 16.38 -4.36 -5.14
CA LEU A 464 15.99 -4.28 -6.55
C LEU A 464 14.49 -4.02 -6.71
N LEU A 465 13.64 -4.72 -5.96
CA LEU A 465 12.19 -4.45 -5.95
C LEU A 465 11.88 -3.01 -5.53
N VAL A 466 12.55 -2.51 -4.48
CA VAL A 466 12.39 -1.12 -4.03
C VAL A 466 12.90 -0.14 -5.09
N ILE A 467 13.98 -0.44 -5.82
CA ILE A 467 14.45 0.40 -6.92
C ILE A 467 13.36 0.52 -8.01
N TYR A 468 12.65 -0.56 -8.35
CA TYR A 468 11.52 -0.47 -9.30
C TYR A 468 10.41 0.43 -8.76
N VAL A 469 10.10 0.35 -7.47
CA VAL A 469 9.19 1.28 -6.80
C VAL A 469 9.66 2.72 -6.99
N THR A 470 10.94 3.00 -6.81
CA THR A 470 11.47 4.36 -6.93
C THR A 470 11.42 4.89 -8.37
N MET A 471 11.51 4.02 -9.38
CA MET A 471 11.35 4.39 -10.79
C MET A 471 9.93 4.86 -11.09
N VAL A 472 8.92 4.16 -10.59
CA VAL A 472 7.52 4.51 -10.86
C VAL A 472 7.01 5.61 -9.94
N TYR A 473 7.46 5.66 -8.68
CA TYR A 473 6.93 6.56 -7.66
C TYR A 473 7.71 7.88 -7.56
N GLY A 474 9.02 7.90 -7.84
CA GLY A 474 9.83 9.12 -7.77
C GLY A 474 9.30 10.25 -8.64
N PRO A 475 9.02 10.04 -9.95
CA PRO A 475 8.53 11.07 -10.86
C PRO A 475 7.02 11.32 -10.80
N ILE A 476 6.20 10.42 -10.19
CA ILE A 476 4.74 10.41 -10.35
C ILE A 476 4.07 11.71 -9.91
N ALA A 477 4.52 12.30 -8.81
CA ALA A 477 3.96 13.54 -8.29
C ALA A 477 4.10 14.70 -9.28
N ALA A 478 5.29 14.86 -9.86
CA ALA A 478 5.54 15.87 -10.89
C ALA A 478 4.65 15.61 -12.12
N TRP A 479 4.60 14.36 -12.60
CA TRP A 479 3.82 14.00 -13.78
C TRP A 479 2.35 14.28 -13.61
N LEU A 480 1.74 13.84 -12.51
CA LEU A 480 0.33 14.07 -12.23
C LEU A 480 -0.02 15.56 -12.13
N VAL A 481 0.83 16.35 -11.47
CA VAL A 481 0.62 17.81 -11.36
C VAL A 481 0.69 18.48 -12.73
N GLU A 482 1.59 18.04 -13.61
CA GLU A 482 1.79 18.57 -14.95
C GLU A 482 0.70 18.18 -15.97
N LEU A 483 -0.07 17.11 -15.68
CA LEU A 483 -1.16 16.65 -16.57
C LEU A 483 -2.41 17.53 -16.52
N PHE A 484 -2.65 18.25 -15.40
CA PHE A 484 -3.90 18.95 -15.15
C PHE A 484 -3.72 20.47 -15.03
N PRO A 485 -4.67 21.27 -15.56
CA PRO A 485 -4.66 22.72 -15.43
C PRO A 485 -4.79 23.13 -13.95
N THR A 486 -4.14 24.25 -13.58
CA THR A 486 -4.01 24.73 -12.20
C THR A 486 -5.35 24.85 -11.46
N ARG A 487 -6.42 25.25 -12.15
CA ARG A 487 -7.75 25.52 -11.55
C ARG A 487 -8.51 24.28 -11.06
N ILE A 488 -8.15 23.08 -11.55
CA ILE A 488 -8.78 21.79 -11.19
C ILE A 488 -7.76 20.73 -10.84
N ARG A 489 -6.49 21.11 -10.71
CA ARG A 489 -5.35 20.19 -10.58
C ARG A 489 -5.46 19.30 -9.36
N TYR A 490 -5.75 19.89 -8.21
CA TYR A 490 -5.82 19.14 -6.96
C TYR A 490 -6.96 18.11 -7.00
N THR A 491 -8.14 18.53 -7.46
CA THR A 491 -9.30 17.64 -7.65
C THR A 491 -9.00 16.52 -8.62
N SER A 492 -8.45 16.86 -9.80
CA SER A 492 -8.28 15.91 -10.91
C SER A 492 -7.18 14.89 -10.67
N MET A 493 -6.08 15.25 -9.97
CA MET A 493 -4.97 14.32 -9.74
C MET A 493 -5.17 13.43 -8.52
N SER A 494 -5.89 13.91 -7.50
CA SER A 494 -6.03 13.16 -6.24
C SER A 494 -6.84 11.88 -6.41
N LEU A 495 -7.94 11.93 -7.17
CA LEU A 495 -8.79 10.76 -7.36
C LEU A 495 -8.08 9.57 -8.03
N PRO A 496 -7.44 9.72 -9.22
CA PRO A 496 -6.72 8.63 -9.86
C PRO A 496 -5.56 8.11 -9.02
N TYR A 497 -4.87 8.99 -8.27
CA TYR A 497 -3.82 8.57 -7.37
C TYR A 497 -4.34 7.64 -6.26
N HIS A 498 -5.43 8.02 -5.58
CA HIS A 498 -5.97 7.22 -4.48
C HIS A 498 -6.69 5.96 -4.94
N ILE A 499 -7.29 5.91 -6.13
CA ILE A 499 -7.82 4.68 -6.71
C ILE A 499 -6.65 3.76 -7.13
N GLY A 500 -5.63 4.28 -7.80
CA GLY A 500 -4.46 3.52 -8.23
C GLY A 500 -3.74 2.87 -7.05
N ASN A 501 -3.37 3.66 -6.06
CA ASN A 501 -2.68 3.16 -4.86
C ASN A 501 -3.60 2.39 -3.91
N GLY A 502 -4.81 2.88 -3.66
CA GLY A 502 -5.71 2.28 -2.68
C GLY A 502 -6.36 1.00 -3.17
N TRP A 503 -6.89 0.98 -4.39
CA TRP A 503 -7.62 -0.17 -4.91
C TRP A 503 -6.73 -1.10 -5.72
N PHE A 504 -6.07 -0.60 -6.79
CA PHE A 504 -5.17 -1.46 -7.58
C PHE A 504 -4.00 -1.96 -6.74
N GLY A 505 -3.31 -1.06 -6.05
CA GLY A 505 -2.16 -1.40 -5.21
C GLY A 505 -2.54 -2.10 -3.92
N GLY A 506 -3.46 -1.52 -3.14
CA GLY A 506 -3.84 -2.02 -1.81
C GLY A 506 -4.41 -3.43 -1.80
N PHE A 507 -5.05 -3.86 -2.90
CA PHE A 507 -5.55 -5.23 -3.04
C PHE A 507 -4.52 -6.22 -3.60
N VAL A 508 -3.29 -5.79 -3.96
CA VAL A 508 -2.25 -6.71 -4.48
C VAL A 508 -2.06 -7.94 -3.58
N PRO A 509 -1.81 -7.81 -2.27
CA PRO A 509 -1.59 -8.98 -1.44
C PRO A 509 -2.81 -9.93 -1.46
N THR A 510 -4.00 -9.37 -1.29
CA THR A 510 -5.24 -10.17 -1.21
C THR A 510 -5.54 -10.89 -2.52
N ILE A 511 -5.43 -10.21 -3.66
CA ILE A 511 -5.67 -10.81 -4.98
C ILE A 511 -4.58 -11.85 -5.28
N ALA A 512 -3.31 -11.52 -5.00
CA ALA A 512 -2.20 -12.42 -5.28
C ALA A 512 -2.31 -13.72 -4.46
N PHE A 513 -2.59 -13.64 -3.16
CA PHE A 513 -2.79 -14.85 -2.34
C PHE A 513 -4.03 -15.64 -2.74
N ALA A 514 -5.12 -14.98 -3.16
CA ALA A 514 -6.29 -15.68 -3.69
C ALA A 514 -5.98 -16.45 -4.99
N LEU A 515 -5.18 -15.85 -5.88
CA LEU A 515 -4.71 -16.52 -7.11
C LEU A 515 -3.78 -17.70 -6.79
N VAL A 516 -2.86 -17.54 -5.84
CA VAL A 516 -2.01 -18.64 -5.35
C VAL A 516 -2.88 -19.79 -4.80
N ALA A 517 -3.84 -19.47 -3.95
CA ALA A 517 -4.74 -20.48 -3.37
C ALA A 517 -5.65 -21.17 -4.40
N ALA A 518 -6.01 -20.48 -5.49
CA ALA A 518 -6.79 -21.07 -6.56
C ALA A 518 -5.97 -22.03 -7.43
N HIS A 519 -4.72 -21.67 -7.77
CA HIS A 519 -3.90 -22.36 -8.76
C HIS A 519 -2.86 -23.31 -8.14
N GLY A 520 -2.43 -23.05 -6.91
CA GLY A 520 -1.44 -23.87 -6.20
C GLY A 520 0.02 -23.49 -6.45
N ASP A 521 0.31 -22.71 -7.47
CA ASP A 521 1.64 -22.16 -7.71
C ASP A 521 1.85 -20.90 -6.85
N ILE A 522 2.88 -20.92 -5.98
CA ILE A 522 3.18 -19.82 -5.07
C ILE A 522 3.55 -18.51 -5.80
N TYR A 523 3.92 -18.59 -7.07
CA TYR A 523 4.24 -17.44 -7.92
C TYR A 523 3.08 -16.93 -8.75
N TYR A 524 1.98 -17.70 -8.86
CA TYR A 524 0.86 -17.36 -9.73
C TYR A 524 0.23 -15.99 -9.41
N GLY A 525 0.28 -15.59 -8.14
CA GLY A 525 -0.18 -14.29 -7.69
C GLY A 525 0.50 -13.09 -8.36
N LEU A 526 1.71 -13.26 -8.90
CA LEU A 526 2.45 -12.22 -9.60
C LEU A 526 1.81 -11.80 -10.93
N TRP A 527 0.95 -12.64 -11.52
CA TRP A 527 0.24 -12.28 -12.76
C TRP A 527 -0.65 -11.05 -12.60
N TYR A 528 -1.20 -10.81 -11.41
CA TYR A 528 -2.01 -9.62 -11.17
C TYR A 528 -1.19 -8.32 -11.29
N PRO A 529 -0.13 -8.09 -10.51
CA PRO A 529 0.65 -6.87 -10.66
C PRO A 529 1.35 -6.77 -12.02
N ILE A 530 1.76 -7.88 -12.63
CA ILE A 530 2.31 -7.89 -13.99
C ILE A 530 1.26 -7.43 -15.00
N GLY A 531 0.04 -7.96 -14.97
CA GLY A 531 -1.03 -7.58 -15.88
C GLY A 531 -1.38 -6.09 -15.77
N VAL A 532 -1.48 -5.56 -14.55
CA VAL A 532 -1.73 -4.12 -14.33
C VAL A 532 -0.54 -3.26 -14.77
N ALA A 533 0.70 -3.67 -14.47
CA ALA A 533 1.90 -2.94 -14.90
C ALA A 533 2.00 -2.89 -16.44
N VAL A 534 1.71 -3.99 -17.14
CA VAL A 534 1.67 -4.05 -18.60
C VAL A 534 0.54 -3.18 -19.16
N MET A 535 -0.64 -3.21 -18.56
CA MET A 535 -1.75 -2.31 -18.94
C MET A 535 -1.31 -0.85 -18.82
N THR A 536 -0.67 -0.48 -17.71
CA THR A 536 -0.16 0.89 -17.50
C THR A 536 0.93 1.24 -18.49
N LEU A 537 1.86 0.34 -18.78
CA LEU A 537 2.90 0.51 -19.77
C LEU A 537 2.31 0.82 -21.15
N VAL A 538 1.32 0.04 -21.59
CA VAL A 538 0.68 0.22 -22.90
C VAL A 538 -0.11 1.52 -22.95
N LEU A 539 -1.02 1.75 -22.00
CA LEU A 539 -1.89 2.93 -21.99
C LEU A 539 -1.10 4.21 -21.75
N GLY A 540 -0.13 4.19 -20.84
CA GLY A 540 0.73 5.33 -20.55
C GLY A 540 1.62 5.69 -21.74
N THR A 541 2.18 4.69 -22.41
CA THR A 541 3.04 4.92 -23.58
C THR A 541 2.25 5.48 -24.77
N LEU A 542 1.09 4.94 -25.07
CA LEU A 542 0.32 5.30 -26.25
C LEU A 542 -0.52 6.58 -26.07
N PHE A 543 -1.09 6.81 -24.89
CA PHE A 543 -2.13 7.82 -24.72
C PHE A 543 -1.78 8.97 -23.77
N LEU A 544 -0.83 8.79 -22.83
CA LEU A 544 -0.40 9.89 -21.99
C LEU A 544 0.74 10.67 -22.65
N ARG A 545 0.67 11.99 -22.53
CA ARG A 545 1.73 12.88 -23.03
C ARG A 545 2.94 12.90 -22.08
N GLU A 546 4.13 13.10 -22.63
CA GLU A 546 5.28 13.54 -21.85
C GLU A 546 5.06 15.00 -21.43
N THR A 547 5.39 15.31 -20.17
CA THR A 547 5.12 16.62 -19.59
C THR A 547 6.40 17.38 -19.21
N LYS A 548 7.57 16.80 -19.43
CA LYS A 548 8.85 17.46 -19.14
C LYS A 548 8.88 18.87 -19.73
N GLY A 549 9.17 19.85 -18.90
CA GLY A 549 9.30 21.26 -19.34
C GLY A 549 7.95 21.98 -19.53
N SER A 550 6.82 21.31 -19.29
CA SER A 550 5.50 21.97 -19.36
C SER A 550 5.36 23.08 -18.32
N SER A 551 4.79 24.22 -18.74
CA SER A 551 4.39 25.28 -17.81
C SER A 551 3.19 24.82 -16.98
N LEU A 552 3.16 25.17 -15.70
CA LEU A 552 2.00 24.94 -14.85
C LEU A 552 0.94 26.05 -14.93
N SER A 553 1.25 27.14 -15.62
CA SER A 553 0.35 28.30 -15.76
C SER A 553 -0.71 28.16 -16.86
N GLU A 554 -0.67 27.06 -17.63
CA GLU A 554 -1.64 26.77 -18.69
C GLU A 554 -2.85 25.97 -18.22
#